data_8bff827adb0180c6d24ae2c030c68c28
#
_entry.id   8bff827adb0180c6d24ae2c030c68c28
#
_cell.length_a   1.000
_cell.length_b   1.000
_cell.length_c   1.000
_cell.angle_alpha   90.00
_cell.angle_beta   90.00
_cell.angle_gamma   90.00
#
_symmetry.space_group_name_H-M   'P 1'
#
loop_
_entity.id
_entity.type
_entity.pdbx_description
1 polymer ?
#
loop_
_entity_poly.entity_id
_entity_poly.type
_entity_poly.pdbx_seq_one_letter_code
_entity_poly.pdbx_strand_id
1 'polypeptide(L)'
;MNGIGATDRRTLLKGAALGAVMAVPGAALAKDDVATLRKTIAAGHDAAIKRLRDWIALPTIAAEGRNVKEGAAYMAELAREAGFQHVEIVPTDGLPGVFATMDNGAKKTLALYFMYDVKQFDPTEWTSPPLDGKIVDRAGLGKVLVGRGAVNQKGPESVVLAGLAAMKAAGRKPPVNLVLVCEGEEEIGSPHFTQIVRRPDVTAALRKCVGAVIPSAWQSPNDGAAEINLGAKGIIECELIASGEKWGRGPAKDLHSSMKAVVDSPAWHLVQALQTLVSADGNTPAIDGWFEKVRPLTEREKALIADSAAKHSEATAKQQMGVKHFINDLSWGETQQRLASQPTVNIEGLVAGYTGPGGKTILPSRAVAKLDMRLVPNQTHDDCVAKIKAHLAKRGFADVEVKVTGGYDPTETDENSSLIKAELATYQRAGVKTSVYPRLAGSWPGYVFTSAPVSLAAGQFGFGHGSGAHAPDEYLLIESTNPKVLGYDDSVMGFIDFFYQIAATG
;
A
#
# COMPACT_ATOMS: atom_id res chain seq x y z
N MET A 1 -53.01 -45.04 -27.36
CA MET A 1 -51.95 -46.05 -27.68
C MET A 1 -50.63 -45.31 -27.83
N ASN A 2 -49.77 -45.55 -26.90
CA ASN A 2 -48.31 -45.69 -26.98
C ASN A 2 -47.50 -44.52 -27.61
N GLY A 3 -46.47 -43.96 -27.02
CA GLY A 3 -45.68 -44.33 -25.86
C GLY A 3 -44.68 -43.20 -25.60
N ILE A 4 -44.45 -42.94 -24.35
CA ILE A 4 -43.58 -41.87 -23.87
C ILE A 4 -42.15 -42.44 -23.84
N GLY A 5 -41.24 -41.84 -24.60
CA GLY A 5 -39.79 -42.10 -24.51
C GLY A 5 -39.16 -41.35 -23.38
N ALA A 6 -38.61 -42.06 -22.41
CA ALA A 6 -37.84 -41.49 -21.28
C ALA A 6 -36.50 -40.94 -21.77
N THR A 7 -36.26 -39.66 -21.60
CA THR A 7 -34.98 -39.04 -21.86
C THR A 7 -34.08 -39.16 -20.63
N ASP A 8 -32.95 -39.74 -20.85
CA ASP A 8 -31.90 -40.10 -19.92
C ASP A 8 -31.31 -38.88 -19.19
N ARG A 9 -31.37 -38.90 -17.83
CA ARG A 9 -30.84 -37.86 -16.93
C ARG A 9 -29.34 -37.99 -16.63
N ARG A 10 -28.54 -38.48 -17.55
CA ARG A 10 -27.11 -38.78 -17.32
C ARG A 10 -26.09 -37.96 -18.07
N THR A 11 -26.42 -36.80 -18.66
CA THR A 11 -25.46 -36.03 -19.44
C THR A 11 -25.39 -34.53 -19.06
N LEU A 12 -25.44 -34.21 -17.77
CA LEU A 12 -25.22 -32.81 -17.27
C LEU A 12 -24.38 -32.79 -16.01
N LEU A 13 -23.23 -33.46 -16.02
CA LEU A 13 -22.22 -33.38 -14.96
C LEU A 13 -20.81 -33.55 -15.55
N LYS A 14 -20.42 -32.65 -16.45
CA LYS A 14 -19.03 -32.49 -16.85
C LYS A 14 -18.77 -31.00 -17.07
N GLY A 15 -18.14 -30.34 -16.11
CA GLY A 15 -17.64 -28.99 -16.33
C GLY A 15 -17.59 -28.10 -15.09
N ALA A 16 -17.32 -28.64 -13.93
CA ALA A 16 -16.87 -27.81 -12.78
C ALA A 16 -15.58 -28.44 -12.25
N ALA A 17 -14.48 -28.21 -12.95
CA ALA A 17 -13.17 -28.39 -12.37
C ALA A 17 -12.93 -27.20 -11.41
N LEU A 18 -13.43 -27.31 -10.18
CA LEU A 18 -12.86 -26.58 -9.06
C LEU A 18 -11.38 -26.96 -9.01
N GLY A 19 -10.50 -26.01 -9.31
CA GLY A 19 -9.09 -26.17 -9.08
C GLY A 19 -8.86 -26.40 -7.59
N ALA A 20 -8.72 -27.65 -7.20
CA ALA A 20 -8.20 -28.01 -5.90
C ALA A 20 -6.79 -27.40 -5.82
N VAL A 21 -6.61 -26.34 -5.03
CA VAL A 21 -5.30 -25.89 -4.60
C VAL A 21 -4.68 -27.10 -3.91
N MET A 22 -3.75 -27.77 -4.59
CA MET A 22 -3.00 -28.86 -3.97
C MET A 22 -2.25 -28.27 -2.79
N ALA A 23 -2.56 -28.72 -1.58
CA ALA A 23 -1.82 -28.41 -0.40
C ALA A 23 -0.37 -28.87 -0.61
N VAL A 24 0.54 -27.94 -0.86
CA VAL A 24 1.98 -28.22 -0.83
C VAL A 24 2.31 -28.51 0.63
N PRO A 25 2.90 -29.69 0.96
CA PRO A 25 3.32 -29.96 2.32
C PRO A 25 4.48 -28.99 2.66
N GLY A 26 4.15 -27.84 3.30
CA GLY A 26 5.16 -26.95 3.85
C GLY A 26 5.95 -27.64 4.93
N ALA A 27 7.23 -27.27 5.13
CA ALA A 27 8.01 -27.72 6.25
C ALA A 27 7.34 -27.23 7.54
N ALA A 28 6.67 -28.11 8.25
CA ALA A 28 6.06 -27.78 9.51
C ALA A 28 7.14 -27.59 10.57
N LEU A 29 7.10 -26.48 11.33
CA LEU A 29 7.83 -26.37 12.59
C LEU A 29 7.49 -27.57 13.47
N ALA A 30 8.49 -28.22 14.03
CA ALA A 30 8.27 -29.29 15.00
C ALA A 30 7.48 -28.73 16.21
N LYS A 31 6.60 -29.54 16.81
CA LYS A 31 5.76 -29.07 17.93
C LYS A 31 6.60 -28.50 19.10
N ASP A 32 7.73 -29.07 19.39
CA ASP A 32 8.64 -28.60 20.44
C ASP A 32 9.29 -27.25 20.08
N ASP A 33 9.57 -27.00 18.81
CA ASP A 33 10.07 -25.71 18.32
C ASP A 33 8.99 -24.63 18.44
N VAL A 34 7.74 -24.94 18.09
CA VAL A 34 6.61 -24.01 18.28
C VAL A 34 6.44 -23.63 19.75
N ALA A 35 6.47 -24.60 20.67
CA ALA A 35 6.37 -24.35 22.11
C ALA A 35 7.52 -23.47 22.63
N THR A 36 8.75 -23.75 22.20
CA THR A 36 9.93 -22.96 22.56
C THR A 36 9.85 -21.52 22.02
N LEU A 37 9.47 -21.34 20.76
CA LEU A 37 9.32 -20.02 20.15
C LEU A 37 8.21 -19.22 20.82
N ARG A 38 7.03 -19.82 21.09
CA ARG A 38 5.96 -19.14 21.82
C ARG A 38 6.41 -18.69 23.23
N LYS A 39 7.20 -19.50 23.94
CA LYS A 39 7.77 -19.12 25.23
C LYS A 39 8.73 -17.95 25.11
N THR A 40 9.60 -17.91 24.09
CA THR A 40 10.54 -16.79 23.89
C THR A 40 9.83 -15.53 23.42
N ILE A 41 8.78 -15.64 22.60
CA ILE A 41 7.93 -14.50 22.19
C ILE A 41 7.29 -13.88 23.43
N ALA A 42 6.59 -14.69 24.25
CA ALA A 42 5.93 -14.20 25.47
C ALA A 42 6.93 -13.57 26.47
N ALA A 43 8.11 -14.16 26.63
CA ALA A 43 9.16 -13.58 27.47
C ALA A 43 9.76 -12.28 26.91
N GLY A 44 9.70 -12.06 25.60
CA GLY A 44 10.19 -10.87 24.91
C GLY A 44 9.13 -9.80 24.68
N HIS A 45 7.86 -10.05 25.04
CA HIS A 45 6.71 -9.17 24.72
C HIS A 45 6.94 -7.72 25.15
N ASP A 46 7.19 -7.49 26.43
CA ASP A 46 7.36 -6.14 26.98
C ASP A 46 8.53 -5.38 26.32
N ALA A 47 9.62 -6.10 26.02
CA ALA A 47 10.77 -5.50 25.32
C ALA A 47 10.42 -5.14 23.86
N ALA A 48 9.64 -5.95 23.16
CA ALA A 48 9.18 -5.68 21.81
C ALA A 48 8.23 -4.48 21.76
N ILE A 49 7.26 -4.43 22.66
CA ILE A 49 6.32 -3.31 22.77
C ILE A 49 7.05 -2.02 23.16
N LYS A 50 8.01 -2.10 24.10
CA LYS A 50 8.84 -0.94 24.45
C LYS A 50 9.63 -0.43 23.23
N ARG A 51 10.26 -1.31 22.46
CA ARG A 51 10.99 -0.94 21.24
C ARG A 51 10.07 -0.25 20.21
N LEU A 52 8.85 -0.74 20.00
CA LEU A 52 7.89 -0.09 19.14
C LEU A 52 7.51 1.31 19.65
N ARG A 53 7.29 1.46 20.95
CA ARG A 53 7.00 2.76 21.56
C ARG A 53 8.16 3.75 21.42
N ASP A 54 9.39 3.29 21.66
CA ASP A 54 10.60 4.11 21.48
C ASP A 54 10.75 4.55 20.02
N TRP A 55 10.40 3.66 19.06
CA TRP A 55 10.42 4.00 17.63
C TRP A 55 9.32 5.00 17.24
N ILE A 56 8.13 4.87 17.80
CA ILE A 56 7.03 5.84 17.62
C ILE A 56 7.42 7.21 18.21
N ALA A 57 8.09 7.22 19.38
CA ALA A 57 8.57 8.44 20.03
C ALA A 57 9.67 9.17 19.23
N LEU A 58 10.27 8.53 18.22
CA LEU A 58 11.15 9.16 17.24
C LEU A 58 10.37 9.43 15.94
N PRO A 59 9.66 10.57 15.82
CA PRO A 59 8.88 10.87 14.62
C PRO A 59 9.80 11.30 13.48
N THR A 60 10.02 10.42 12.51
CA THR A 60 10.70 10.76 11.28
C THR A 60 9.66 11.17 10.27
N ILE A 61 9.61 12.47 9.91
CA ILE A 61 8.60 13.02 9.00
C ILE A 61 9.31 13.60 7.79
N ALA A 62 9.30 12.86 6.68
CA ALA A 62 9.98 13.24 5.44
C ALA A 62 9.54 14.62 4.93
N ALA A 63 8.24 14.88 4.90
CA ALA A 63 7.67 16.14 4.43
C ALA A 63 8.10 17.39 5.25
N GLU A 64 8.57 17.19 6.48
CA GLU A 64 9.05 18.26 7.38
C GLU A 64 10.58 18.27 7.47
N GLY A 65 11.28 17.30 6.90
CA GLY A 65 12.71 17.09 7.12
C GLY A 65 13.05 16.78 8.58
N ARG A 66 12.11 16.23 9.33
CA ARG A 66 12.21 16.03 10.77
C ARG A 66 12.84 14.69 11.12
N ASN A 67 13.89 14.70 11.97
CA ASN A 67 14.59 13.51 12.51
C ASN A 67 15.05 12.49 11.45
N VAL A 68 15.41 12.96 10.26
CA VAL A 68 15.71 12.13 9.10
C VAL A 68 16.94 11.27 9.31
N LYS A 69 18.03 11.87 9.80
CA LYS A 69 19.29 11.18 10.06
C LYS A 69 19.16 10.22 11.25
N GLU A 70 18.48 10.66 12.29
CA GLU A 70 18.17 9.90 13.48
C GLU A 70 17.31 8.68 13.15
N GLY A 71 16.31 8.82 12.25
CA GLY A 71 15.45 7.74 11.79
C GLY A 71 16.24 6.66 11.04
N ALA A 72 17.07 7.04 10.10
CA ALA A 72 17.93 6.10 9.37
C ALA A 72 18.94 5.39 10.31
N ALA A 73 19.55 6.14 11.25
CA ALA A 73 20.47 5.58 12.23
C ALA A 73 19.76 4.58 13.16
N TYR A 74 18.55 4.92 13.63
CA TYR A 74 17.75 4.05 14.48
C TYR A 74 17.34 2.77 13.73
N MET A 75 16.90 2.87 12.47
CA MET A 75 16.57 1.71 11.65
C MET A 75 17.79 0.80 11.42
N ALA A 76 18.97 1.40 11.17
CA ALA A 76 20.20 0.63 11.04
C ALA A 76 20.57 -0.11 12.33
N GLU A 77 20.32 0.48 13.50
CA GLU A 77 20.53 -0.18 14.79
C GLU A 77 19.54 -1.33 15.02
N LEU A 78 18.24 -1.10 14.72
CA LEU A 78 17.23 -2.17 14.77
C LEU A 78 17.62 -3.38 13.90
N ALA A 79 18.18 -3.13 12.71
CA ALA A 79 18.67 -4.20 11.84
C ALA A 79 19.86 -4.97 12.47
N ARG A 80 20.81 -4.27 13.12
CA ARG A 80 21.94 -4.92 13.82
C ARG A 80 21.47 -5.76 15.01
N GLU A 81 20.57 -5.22 15.83
CA GLU A 81 19.95 -5.93 16.96
C GLU A 81 19.21 -7.20 16.49
N ALA A 82 18.52 -7.12 15.37
CA ALA A 82 17.82 -8.25 14.74
C ALA A 82 18.78 -9.33 14.21
N GLY A 83 20.08 -9.02 14.06
CA GLY A 83 21.11 -9.99 13.69
C GLY A 83 21.57 -9.90 12.24
N PHE A 84 21.26 -8.81 11.50
CA PHE A 84 21.84 -8.56 10.19
C PHE A 84 23.35 -8.32 10.34
N GLN A 85 24.15 -9.06 9.56
CA GLN A 85 25.60 -9.02 9.66
C GLN A 85 26.22 -7.85 8.90
N HIS A 86 25.60 -7.45 7.79
CA HIS A 86 25.96 -6.25 7.03
C HIS A 86 24.82 -5.26 7.14
N VAL A 87 25.10 -4.04 7.59
CA VAL A 87 24.12 -2.95 7.73
C VAL A 87 24.78 -1.65 7.31
N GLU A 88 24.22 -1.02 6.28
CA GLU A 88 24.72 0.22 5.69
C GLU A 88 23.60 1.26 5.61
N ILE A 89 23.92 2.52 5.94
CA ILE A 89 23.06 3.66 5.64
C ILE A 89 23.46 4.16 4.24
N VAL A 90 22.53 4.07 3.30
CA VAL A 90 22.74 4.37 1.89
C VAL A 90 22.36 5.82 1.61
N PRO A 91 23.29 6.68 1.19
CA PRO A 91 22.97 8.06 0.84
C PRO A 91 22.14 8.09 -0.46
N THR A 92 21.23 9.06 -0.56
CA THR A 92 20.47 9.41 -1.76
C THR A 92 20.52 10.92 -1.96
N ASP A 93 19.94 11.42 -3.05
CA ASP A 93 19.76 12.87 -3.25
C ASP A 93 18.74 13.48 -2.27
N GLY A 94 17.95 12.62 -1.58
CA GLY A 94 17.00 13.00 -0.54
C GLY A 94 17.37 12.41 0.82
N LEU A 95 16.41 11.68 1.42
CA LEU A 95 16.60 11.01 2.70
C LEU A 95 17.36 9.69 2.51
N PRO A 96 18.33 9.38 3.40
CA PRO A 96 19.10 8.15 3.27
C PRO A 96 18.23 6.91 3.48
N GLY A 97 18.56 5.83 2.79
CA GLY A 97 17.98 4.51 3.05
C GLY A 97 18.84 3.65 3.96
N VAL A 98 18.36 2.44 4.25
CA VAL A 98 19.13 1.40 4.93
C VAL A 98 19.11 0.12 4.08
N PHE A 99 20.29 -0.42 3.84
CA PHE A 99 20.47 -1.71 3.20
C PHE A 99 21.14 -2.67 4.19
N ALA A 100 20.56 -3.87 4.35
CA ALA A 100 21.17 -4.85 5.23
C ALA A 100 20.98 -6.27 4.70
N THR A 101 21.93 -7.17 5.05
CA THR A 101 21.87 -8.59 4.67
C THR A 101 22.12 -9.48 5.86
N MET A 102 21.39 -10.61 5.90
CA MET A 102 21.53 -11.67 6.89
C MET A 102 21.74 -13.01 6.17
N ASP A 103 22.93 -13.56 6.27
CA ASP A 103 23.26 -14.90 5.77
C ASP A 103 23.15 -15.94 6.88
N ASN A 104 22.17 -16.82 6.76
CA ASN A 104 21.91 -17.92 7.68
C ASN A 104 22.42 -19.26 7.13
N GLY A 105 23.06 -19.29 5.96
CA GLY A 105 23.42 -20.49 5.23
C GLY A 105 22.23 -21.20 4.58
N ALA A 106 21.11 -20.49 4.41
CA ALA A 106 19.89 -21.03 3.84
C ALA A 106 19.96 -21.07 2.31
N LYS A 107 19.15 -21.97 1.69
CA LYS A 107 19.08 -22.08 0.23
C LYS A 107 18.33 -20.91 -0.42
N LYS A 108 17.37 -20.30 0.30
CA LYS A 108 16.52 -19.23 -0.22
C LYS A 108 16.76 -17.93 0.54
N THR A 109 16.56 -16.84 -0.16
CA THR A 109 16.66 -15.49 0.37
C THR A 109 15.32 -14.78 0.20
N LEU A 110 14.84 -14.09 1.24
CA LEU A 110 13.64 -13.25 1.21
C LEU A 110 14.05 -11.79 1.35
N ALA A 111 13.48 -10.93 0.54
CA ALA A 111 13.61 -9.48 0.71
C ALA A 111 12.53 -8.96 1.66
N LEU A 112 12.92 -8.07 2.57
CA LEU A 112 12.04 -7.28 3.43
C LEU A 112 12.11 -5.83 2.96
N TYR A 113 10.95 -5.23 2.72
CA TYR A 113 10.85 -3.80 2.48
C TYR A 113 10.29 -3.12 3.72
N PHE A 114 11.02 -2.14 4.24
CA PHE A 114 10.65 -1.32 5.38
C PHE A 114 10.68 0.15 5.01
N MET A 115 9.97 0.95 5.80
CA MET A 115 10.02 2.41 5.77
C MET A 115 10.13 2.96 7.19
N TYR A 116 10.96 3.96 7.40
CA TYR A 116 11.15 4.51 8.74
C TYR A 116 10.47 5.88 8.96
N ASP A 117 9.89 6.46 7.90
CA ASP A 117 9.12 7.70 7.98
C ASP A 117 7.64 7.47 8.31
N VAL A 118 6.98 8.53 8.72
CA VAL A 118 5.55 8.55 9.05
C VAL A 118 4.92 9.84 8.52
N LYS A 119 3.60 9.82 8.33
CA LYS A 119 2.82 10.99 7.92
C LYS A 119 2.81 12.07 8.98
N GLN A 120 2.67 13.34 8.55
CA GLN A 120 2.42 14.47 9.43
C GLN A 120 1.16 14.26 10.27
N PHE A 121 1.09 14.97 11.39
CA PHE A 121 -0.07 14.92 12.28
C PHE A 121 -0.24 16.24 13.02
N ASP A 122 -1.49 16.59 13.32
CA ASP A 122 -1.85 17.64 14.27
C ASP A 122 -2.18 16.98 15.62
N PRO A 123 -1.40 17.20 16.68
CA PRO A 123 -1.67 16.60 18.00
C PRO A 123 -3.03 16.97 18.59
N THR A 124 -3.64 18.07 18.15
CA THR A 124 -4.94 18.54 18.67
C THR A 124 -6.12 17.69 18.19
N GLU A 125 -5.93 16.91 17.12
CA GLU A 125 -6.94 15.99 16.58
C GLU A 125 -6.93 14.61 17.26
N TRP A 126 -5.92 14.31 18.11
CA TRP A 126 -5.74 13.00 18.73
C TRP A 126 -6.34 12.92 20.13
N THR A 127 -6.92 11.77 20.46
CA THR A 127 -7.45 11.51 21.83
C THR A 127 -6.34 11.24 22.86
N SER A 128 -5.14 10.86 22.40
CA SER A 128 -3.92 10.75 23.21
C SER A 128 -2.71 11.27 22.42
N PRO A 129 -1.63 11.71 23.08
CA PRO A 129 -0.47 12.21 22.34
C PRO A 129 0.03 11.21 21.30
N PRO A 130 0.18 11.59 20.02
CA PRO A 130 0.45 10.68 18.92
C PRO A 130 1.82 9.97 18.99
N LEU A 131 2.72 10.44 19.85
CA LEU A 131 4.07 9.89 19.99
C LEU A 131 4.27 9.05 21.28
N ASP A 132 3.25 8.93 22.13
CA ASP A 132 3.38 8.19 23.40
C ASP A 132 3.30 6.67 23.22
N GLY A 133 2.74 6.20 22.08
CA GLY A 133 2.47 4.78 21.88
C GLY A 133 1.60 4.21 23.02
N LYS A 134 0.54 4.91 23.37
CA LYS A 134 -0.30 4.59 24.52
C LYS A 134 -1.10 3.32 24.26
N ILE A 135 -1.08 2.37 25.21
CA ILE A 135 -1.93 1.19 25.17
C ILE A 135 -3.26 1.52 25.85
N VAL A 136 -4.36 1.27 25.15
CA VAL A 136 -5.71 1.52 25.62
C VAL A 136 -6.63 0.34 25.29
N ASP A 137 -7.63 0.09 26.11
CA ASP A 137 -8.70 -0.84 25.78
C ASP A 137 -9.67 -0.20 24.78
N ARG A 138 -9.93 -0.91 23.67
CA ARG A 138 -10.88 -0.50 22.64
C ARG A 138 -12.01 -1.52 22.54
N ALA A 139 -13.23 -1.07 22.80
CA ALA A 139 -14.39 -1.93 22.80
C ALA A 139 -14.53 -2.72 21.47
N GLY A 140 -14.76 -4.03 21.57
CA GLY A 140 -14.88 -4.93 20.43
C GLY A 140 -13.59 -5.37 19.76
N LEU A 141 -12.44 -4.78 20.15
CA LEU A 141 -11.13 -5.15 19.63
C LEU A 141 -10.22 -5.78 20.69
N GLY A 142 -10.06 -5.12 21.84
CA GLY A 142 -9.11 -5.49 22.89
C GLY A 142 -8.12 -4.37 23.17
N LYS A 143 -6.90 -4.71 23.57
CA LYS A 143 -5.85 -3.70 23.81
C LYS A 143 -5.20 -3.29 22.50
N VAL A 144 -5.16 -2.00 22.25
CA VAL A 144 -4.52 -1.40 21.09
C VAL A 144 -3.43 -0.40 21.52
N LEU A 145 -2.35 -0.35 20.77
CA LEU A 145 -1.32 0.67 20.90
C LEU A 145 -1.69 1.80 19.93
N VAL A 146 -1.92 3.00 20.47
CA VAL A 146 -2.29 4.20 19.70
C VAL A 146 -1.06 5.07 19.51
N GLY A 147 -0.78 5.44 18.27
CA GLY A 147 0.34 6.34 17.95
C GLY A 147 0.56 6.47 16.46
N ARG A 148 1.20 7.57 16.04
CA ARG A 148 1.57 7.77 14.63
C ARG A 148 2.66 6.76 14.23
N GLY A 149 2.40 5.97 13.21
CA GLY A 149 3.25 4.85 12.79
C GLY A 149 2.86 3.51 13.44
N ALA A 150 1.81 3.48 14.26
CA ALA A 150 1.39 2.25 14.95
C ALA A 150 1.00 1.13 13.97
N VAL A 151 0.33 1.46 12.87
CA VAL A 151 0.01 0.50 11.80
C VAL A 151 0.73 0.79 10.49
N ASN A 152 1.06 2.05 10.23
CA ASN A 152 1.74 2.48 9.01
C ASN A 152 3.05 3.23 9.32
N GLN A 153 4.21 2.53 9.42
CA GLN A 153 4.42 1.10 9.12
C GLN A 153 5.20 0.43 10.28
N LYS A 154 5.62 1.21 11.33
CA LYS A 154 6.53 0.76 12.40
C LYS A 154 6.02 -0.47 13.16
N GLY A 155 4.69 -0.55 13.37
CA GLY A 155 4.09 -1.67 14.09
C GLY A 155 4.25 -3.01 13.38
N PRO A 156 3.79 -3.19 12.14
CA PRO A 156 4.00 -4.41 11.36
C PRO A 156 5.48 -4.78 11.19
N GLU A 157 6.35 -3.81 10.99
CA GLU A 157 7.80 -4.02 10.91
C GLU A 157 8.38 -4.51 12.25
N SER A 158 7.87 -3.97 13.36
CA SER A 158 8.27 -4.41 14.71
C SER A 158 7.92 -5.88 14.98
N VAL A 159 6.85 -6.41 14.37
CA VAL A 159 6.47 -7.83 14.44
C VAL A 159 7.57 -8.70 13.85
N VAL A 160 8.12 -8.32 12.69
CA VAL A 160 9.25 -9.03 12.05
C VAL A 160 10.48 -9.00 12.92
N LEU A 161 10.84 -7.82 13.44
CA LEU A 161 12.00 -7.63 14.32
C LEU A 161 11.86 -8.45 15.61
N ALA A 162 10.66 -8.49 16.20
CA ALA A 162 10.36 -9.31 17.37
C ALA A 162 10.50 -10.82 17.06
N GLY A 163 10.07 -11.25 15.86
CA GLY A 163 10.24 -12.61 15.39
C GLY A 163 11.70 -13.03 15.28
N LEU A 164 12.54 -12.18 14.69
CA LEU A 164 13.99 -12.42 14.61
C LEU A 164 14.65 -12.46 16.00
N ALA A 165 14.25 -11.58 16.90
CA ALA A 165 14.73 -11.55 18.28
C ALA A 165 14.32 -12.83 19.05
N ALA A 166 13.07 -13.27 18.90
CA ALA A 166 12.59 -14.50 19.53
C ALA A 166 13.30 -15.74 19.01
N MET A 167 13.55 -15.84 17.70
CA MET A 167 14.33 -16.93 17.11
C MET A 167 15.77 -16.93 17.66
N LYS A 168 16.42 -15.78 17.73
CA LYS A 168 17.77 -15.64 18.31
C LYS A 168 17.79 -16.07 19.78
N ALA A 169 16.81 -15.64 20.59
CA ALA A 169 16.68 -16.02 22.00
C ALA A 169 16.41 -17.53 22.17
N ALA A 170 15.73 -18.17 21.23
CA ALA A 170 15.51 -19.61 21.19
C ALA A 170 16.73 -20.41 20.65
N GLY A 171 17.84 -19.73 20.30
CA GLY A 171 19.01 -20.36 19.69
C GLY A 171 18.76 -20.89 18.28
N ARG A 172 17.78 -20.31 17.58
CA ARG A 172 17.38 -20.67 16.21
C ARG A 172 17.78 -19.60 15.22
N LYS A 173 18.16 -20.00 14.01
CA LYS A 173 18.34 -19.09 12.86
C LYS A 173 17.10 -19.12 11.99
N PRO A 174 16.73 -18.00 11.33
CA PRO A 174 15.74 -18.04 10.26
C PRO A 174 16.11 -19.09 9.20
N PRO A 175 15.14 -19.87 8.69
CA PRO A 175 15.40 -20.90 7.67
C PRO A 175 15.59 -20.30 6.27
N VAL A 176 15.68 -18.99 6.18
CA VAL A 176 15.92 -18.18 4.97
C VAL A 176 17.03 -17.17 5.25
N ASN A 177 17.77 -16.79 4.22
CA ASN A 177 18.59 -15.57 4.27
C ASN A 177 17.67 -14.36 4.09
N LEU A 178 18.07 -13.20 4.59
CA LEU A 178 17.28 -11.97 4.49
C LEU A 178 18.07 -10.86 3.83
N VAL A 179 17.37 -10.09 3.00
CA VAL A 179 17.81 -8.79 2.45
C VAL A 179 16.82 -7.75 2.93
N LEU A 180 17.27 -6.75 3.65
CA LEU A 180 16.45 -5.61 4.07
C LEU A 180 16.78 -4.42 3.20
N VAL A 181 15.76 -3.81 2.61
CA VAL A 181 15.82 -2.49 1.95
C VAL A 181 14.80 -1.60 2.63
N CYS A 182 15.27 -0.46 3.13
CA CYS A 182 14.42 0.46 3.87
C CYS A 182 14.61 1.88 3.35
N GLU A 183 13.55 2.66 3.24
CA GLU A 183 13.57 4.07 2.88
C GLU A 183 12.99 4.96 3.98
N GLY A 184 13.09 6.26 3.80
CA GLY A 184 12.54 7.26 4.71
C GLY A 184 11.71 8.33 4.00
N GLU A 185 11.21 8.03 2.79
CA GLU A 185 10.47 8.96 1.93
C GLU A 185 9.18 8.35 1.37
N GLU A 186 8.72 7.21 1.93
CA GLU A 186 7.52 6.53 1.40
C GLU A 186 6.30 7.47 1.48
N GLU A 187 6.18 8.19 2.58
CA GLU A 187 5.07 9.07 2.87
C GLU A 187 5.02 10.36 2.03
N ILE A 188 6.05 10.58 1.20
CA ILE A 188 6.12 11.67 0.22
C ILE A 188 6.31 11.16 -1.22
N GLY A 189 6.03 9.87 -1.47
CA GLY A 189 6.05 9.27 -2.81
C GLY A 189 7.37 8.67 -3.23
N SER A 190 8.25 8.28 -2.30
CA SER A 190 9.51 7.54 -2.55
C SER A 190 10.39 8.12 -3.67
N PRO A 191 10.61 9.44 -3.74
CA PRO A 191 11.27 10.06 -4.91
C PRO A 191 12.69 9.52 -5.15
N HIS A 192 13.37 9.06 -4.11
CA HIS A 192 14.75 8.60 -4.22
C HIS A 192 14.94 7.09 -3.92
N PHE A 193 13.88 6.34 -3.65
CA PHE A 193 14.01 4.91 -3.34
C PHE A 193 14.65 4.09 -4.47
N THR A 194 14.42 4.47 -5.72
CA THR A 194 15.08 3.86 -6.87
C THR A 194 16.60 3.98 -6.82
N GLN A 195 17.15 5.02 -6.22
CA GLN A 195 18.60 5.20 -6.07
C GLN A 195 19.21 4.14 -5.15
N ILE A 196 18.44 3.68 -4.13
CA ILE A 196 18.85 2.60 -3.24
C ILE A 196 18.77 1.26 -3.98
N VAL A 197 17.59 0.93 -4.54
CA VAL A 197 17.31 -0.39 -5.14
C VAL A 197 18.13 -0.66 -6.39
N ARG A 198 18.42 0.37 -7.21
CA ARG A 198 19.20 0.27 -8.45
C ARG A 198 20.72 0.32 -8.23
N ARG A 199 21.19 0.50 -7.02
CA ARG A 199 22.60 0.33 -6.69
C ARG A 199 23.03 -1.10 -7.07
N PRO A 200 24.15 -1.33 -7.77
CA PRO A 200 24.50 -2.63 -8.36
C PRO A 200 24.53 -3.78 -7.36
N ASP A 201 25.06 -3.56 -6.16
CA ASP A 201 25.15 -4.55 -5.08
C ASP A 201 23.78 -4.86 -4.47
N VAL A 202 22.92 -3.85 -4.27
CA VAL A 202 21.53 -4.02 -3.78
C VAL A 202 20.69 -4.78 -4.82
N THR A 203 20.75 -4.36 -6.09
CA THR A 203 20.10 -5.09 -7.20
C THR A 203 20.56 -6.55 -7.26
N ALA A 204 21.87 -6.80 -7.13
CA ALA A 204 22.42 -8.16 -7.15
C ALA A 204 21.94 -9.01 -5.95
N ALA A 205 21.79 -8.40 -4.78
CA ALA A 205 21.24 -9.07 -3.59
C ALA A 205 19.74 -9.40 -3.78
N LEU A 206 18.95 -8.42 -4.25
CA LEU A 206 17.51 -8.59 -4.49
C LEU A 206 17.19 -9.65 -5.54
N ARG A 207 17.98 -9.75 -6.62
CA ARG A 207 17.82 -10.78 -7.66
C ARG A 207 18.02 -12.21 -7.16
N LYS A 208 18.63 -12.41 -5.99
CA LYS A 208 18.77 -13.74 -5.35
C LYS A 208 17.54 -14.08 -4.51
N CYS A 209 16.65 -13.13 -4.25
CA CYS A 209 15.47 -13.33 -3.42
C CYS A 209 14.38 -14.07 -4.18
N VAL A 210 13.56 -14.82 -3.46
CA VAL A 210 12.37 -15.50 -4.00
C VAL A 210 11.13 -14.60 -4.00
N GLY A 211 11.18 -13.48 -3.29
CA GLY A 211 10.14 -12.47 -3.20
C GLY A 211 10.57 -11.31 -2.31
N ALA A 212 9.87 -10.19 -2.42
CA ALA A 212 9.97 -9.03 -1.53
C ALA A 212 8.64 -8.85 -0.79
N VAL A 213 8.69 -8.69 0.53
CA VAL A 213 7.50 -8.53 1.35
C VAL A 213 7.55 -7.24 2.16
N ILE A 214 6.43 -6.51 2.16
CA ILE A 214 6.17 -5.45 3.14
C ILE A 214 5.29 -6.03 4.26
N PRO A 215 5.67 -5.93 5.52
CA PRO A 215 4.86 -6.39 6.64
C PRO A 215 3.54 -5.61 6.72
N SER A 216 2.46 -6.28 7.12
CA SER A 216 1.13 -5.67 7.25
C SER A 216 0.36 -6.20 8.46
N ALA A 217 -0.71 -5.50 8.85
CA ALA A 217 -1.59 -5.89 9.95
C ALA A 217 -3.06 -5.58 9.58
N TRP A 218 -3.58 -6.26 8.55
CA TRP A 218 -4.88 -5.94 7.94
C TRP A 218 -5.89 -7.07 7.98
N GLN A 219 -5.82 -7.95 9.00
CA GLN A 219 -6.93 -8.88 9.21
C GLN A 219 -8.23 -8.11 9.49
N SER A 220 -9.32 -8.57 8.92
CA SER A 220 -10.65 -8.05 9.21
C SER A 220 -10.95 -8.16 10.71
N PRO A 221 -11.32 -7.08 11.40
CA PRO A 221 -11.58 -7.12 12.84
C PRO A 221 -12.81 -7.95 13.20
N ASN A 222 -13.71 -8.20 12.24
CA ASN A 222 -14.97 -8.89 12.47
C ASN A 222 -14.82 -10.42 12.41
N ASP A 223 -14.13 -10.94 11.40
CA ASP A 223 -14.06 -12.37 11.13
C ASP A 223 -12.62 -12.91 11.00
N GLY A 224 -11.62 -12.05 11.13
CA GLY A 224 -10.21 -12.39 11.05
C GLY A 224 -9.73 -12.75 9.65
N ALA A 225 -10.54 -12.54 8.62
CA ALA A 225 -10.14 -12.82 7.24
C ALA A 225 -8.99 -11.92 6.79
N ALA A 226 -8.13 -12.44 5.92
CA ALA A 226 -7.07 -11.70 5.26
C ALA A 226 -7.26 -11.70 3.75
N GLU A 227 -6.80 -10.63 3.09
CA GLU A 227 -6.78 -10.54 1.63
C GLU A 227 -5.34 -10.46 1.14
N ILE A 228 -5.03 -11.27 0.13
CA ILE A 228 -3.75 -11.23 -0.59
C ILE A 228 -3.96 -10.47 -1.88
N ASN A 229 -3.23 -9.38 -2.06
CA ASN A 229 -3.26 -8.59 -3.27
C ASN A 229 -2.10 -8.99 -4.18
N LEU A 230 -2.40 -9.39 -5.43
CA LEU A 230 -1.40 -9.80 -6.43
C LEU A 230 -0.68 -8.60 -7.08
N GLY A 231 -0.92 -7.41 -6.59
CA GLY A 231 -0.31 -6.18 -7.05
C GLY A 231 -0.99 -4.97 -6.45
N ALA A 232 -0.64 -3.79 -6.95
CA ALA A 232 -1.22 -2.52 -6.56
C ALA A 232 -1.37 -1.60 -7.77
N LYS A 233 -2.30 -0.67 -7.70
CA LYS A 233 -2.39 0.41 -8.68
C LYS A 233 -1.16 1.32 -8.57
N GLY A 234 -0.75 1.89 -9.70
CA GLY A 234 0.19 3.00 -9.71
C GLY A 234 -0.50 4.32 -9.35
N ILE A 235 0.28 5.36 -9.19
CA ILE A 235 -0.21 6.70 -8.88
C ILE A 235 0.63 7.76 -9.59
N ILE A 236 -0.01 8.87 -9.96
CA ILE A 236 0.62 10.15 -10.26
C ILE A 236 0.02 11.16 -9.30
N GLU A 237 0.86 11.84 -8.56
CA GLU A 237 0.48 13.04 -7.80
C GLU A 237 1.05 14.26 -8.50
N CYS A 238 0.21 15.25 -8.79
CA CYS A 238 0.67 16.46 -9.45
C CYS A 238 -0.18 17.69 -9.11
N GLU A 239 0.43 18.86 -9.29
CA GLU A 239 -0.27 20.14 -9.28
C GLU A 239 -0.44 20.64 -10.71
N LEU A 240 -1.67 21.02 -11.08
CA LEU A 240 -1.93 21.85 -12.26
C LEU A 240 -2.01 23.31 -11.83
N ILE A 241 -1.17 24.15 -12.42
CA ILE A 241 -1.04 25.54 -12.01
C ILE A 241 -1.33 26.45 -13.19
N ALA A 242 -2.42 27.23 -13.12
CA ALA A 242 -2.72 28.30 -14.03
C ALA A 242 -2.28 29.65 -13.45
N SER A 243 -1.43 30.37 -14.16
CA SER A 243 -0.93 31.71 -13.79
C SER A 243 -1.30 32.72 -14.89
N GLY A 244 -1.90 33.83 -14.51
CA GLY A 244 -2.27 34.87 -15.46
C GLY A 244 -1.06 35.48 -16.17
N GLU A 245 0.06 35.61 -15.46
CA GLU A 245 1.31 36.10 -16.04
C GLU A 245 1.88 35.11 -17.06
N LYS A 246 1.98 33.83 -16.70
CA LYS A 246 2.52 32.77 -17.58
C LYS A 246 1.63 32.55 -18.81
N TRP A 247 0.32 32.62 -18.63
CA TRP A 247 -0.67 32.55 -19.71
C TRP A 247 -0.64 33.78 -20.64
N GLY A 248 -0.25 34.97 -20.12
CA GLY A 248 -0.20 36.21 -20.86
C GLY A 248 -1.55 36.86 -21.13
N ARG A 249 -2.66 36.35 -20.55
CA ARG A 249 -4.02 36.85 -20.71
C ARG A 249 -4.70 37.28 -19.42
N GLY A 250 -4.33 36.64 -18.30
CA GLY A 250 -4.83 36.93 -16.97
C GLY A 250 -3.98 37.98 -16.24
N PRO A 251 -4.36 38.36 -15.00
CA PRO A 251 -3.62 39.32 -14.22
C PRO A 251 -2.30 38.70 -13.65
N ALA A 252 -1.23 39.51 -13.65
CA ALA A 252 0.05 39.14 -13.00
C ALA A 252 -0.02 39.25 -11.46
N LYS A 253 -0.98 39.99 -10.92
CA LYS A 253 -1.30 40.10 -9.49
C LYS A 253 -2.80 40.15 -9.30
N ASP A 254 -3.27 39.83 -8.12
CA ASP A 254 -4.71 39.85 -7.82
C ASP A 254 -5.32 41.23 -8.06
N LEU A 255 -6.45 41.22 -8.70
CA LEU A 255 -7.22 42.43 -9.01
C LEU A 255 -8.58 42.43 -8.31
N HIS A 256 -9.28 43.55 -8.32
CA HIS A 256 -10.68 43.61 -7.94
C HIS A 256 -11.53 42.78 -8.92
N SER A 257 -12.49 42.01 -8.43
CA SER A 257 -13.31 41.10 -9.25
C SER A 257 -14.13 41.80 -10.36
N SER A 258 -14.43 43.10 -10.23
CA SER A 258 -15.10 43.84 -11.28
C SER A 258 -14.31 43.90 -12.59
N MET A 259 -12.99 43.70 -12.52
CA MET A 259 -12.11 43.64 -13.70
C MET A 259 -12.34 42.37 -14.53
N LYS A 260 -13.09 41.36 -14.02
CA LYS A 260 -13.44 40.16 -14.80
C LYS A 260 -14.16 40.47 -16.12
N ALA A 261 -14.83 41.59 -16.21
CA ALA A 261 -15.50 42.03 -17.46
C ALA A 261 -14.50 42.26 -18.61
N VAL A 262 -13.23 42.56 -18.31
CA VAL A 262 -12.20 42.93 -19.28
C VAL A 262 -10.89 42.19 -19.16
N VAL A 263 -10.75 41.30 -18.16
CA VAL A 263 -9.53 40.52 -17.88
C VAL A 263 -9.90 39.04 -17.76
N ASP A 264 -9.14 38.20 -18.44
CA ASP A 264 -9.30 36.75 -18.35
C ASP A 264 -8.92 36.22 -16.94
N SER A 265 -9.57 35.12 -16.53
CA SER A 265 -9.43 34.56 -15.19
C SER A 265 -8.61 33.25 -15.19
N PRO A 266 -7.45 33.20 -14.55
CA PRO A 266 -6.70 31.96 -14.38
C PRO A 266 -7.51 30.86 -13.68
N ALA A 267 -8.41 31.19 -12.77
CA ALA A 267 -9.28 30.24 -12.11
C ALA A 267 -10.22 29.53 -13.10
N TRP A 268 -10.89 30.30 -13.98
CA TRP A 268 -11.71 29.69 -15.02
C TRP A 268 -10.90 28.93 -16.07
N HIS A 269 -9.71 29.42 -16.39
CA HIS A 269 -8.78 28.72 -17.30
C HIS A 269 -8.41 27.34 -16.75
N LEU A 270 -8.08 27.24 -15.45
CA LEU A 270 -7.81 25.98 -14.78
C LEU A 270 -9.03 25.05 -14.76
N VAL A 271 -10.22 25.55 -14.42
CA VAL A 271 -11.47 24.74 -14.43
C VAL A 271 -11.73 24.17 -15.82
N GLN A 272 -11.55 24.97 -16.90
CA GLN A 272 -11.68 24.48 -18.26
C GLN A 272 -10.63 23.42 -18.62
N ALA A 273 -9.37 23.59 -18.18
CA ALA A 273 -8.34 22.60 -18.37
C ALA A 273 -8.69 21.29 -17.66
N LEU A 274 -9.11 21.34 -16.39
CA LEU A 274 -9.54 20.18 -15.60
C LEU A 274 -10.69 19.43 -16.27
N GLN A 275 -11.68 20.12 -16.79
CA GLN A 275 -12.84 19.51 -17.46
C GLN A 275 -12.42 18.65 -18.67
N THR A 276 -11.30 18.98 -19.33
CA THR A 276 -10.82 18.17 -20.47
C THR A 276 -10.23 16.83 -20.07
N LEU A 277 -9.83 16.67 -18.82
CA LEU A 277 -9.15 15.45 -18.31
C LEU A 277 -10.12 14.31 -18.05
N VAL A 278 -11.41 14.59 -17.93
CA VAL A 278 -12.46 13.63 -17.56
C VAL A 278 -13.67 13.74 -18.46
N SER A 279 -14.49 12.68 -18.48
CA SER A 279 -15.81 12.68 -19.11
C SER A 279 -16.74 13.75 -18.51
N ALA A 280 -17.85 14.05 -19.19
CA ALA A 280 -18.77 15.08 -18.77
C ALA A 280 -19.34 14.88 -17.34
N ASP A 281 -19.49 13.63 -16.92
CA ASP A 281 -19.91 13.24 -15.57
C ASP A 281 -18.76 13.20 -14.53
N GLY A 282 -17.50 13.48 -14.95
CA GLY A 282 -16.32 13.45 -14.10
C GLY A 282 -15.78 12.05 -13.76
N ASN A 283 -16.40 10.99 -14.23
CA ASN A 283 -16.21 9.65 -13.72
C ASN A 283 -15.16 8.79 -14.48
N THR A 284 -14.78 9.22 -15.68
CA THR A 284 -13.86 8.46 -16.54
C THR A 284 -12.78 9.39 -17.08
N PRO A 285 -11.50 9.01 -17.02
CA PRO A 285 -10.43 9.76 -17.67
C PRO A 285 -10.71 9.95 -19.16
N ALA A 286 -10.51 11.17 -19.68
CA ALA A 286 -10.69 11.54 -21.08
C ALA A 286 -9.39 12.06 -21.72
N ILE A 287 -8.26 11.80 -21.09
CA ILE A 287 -6.93 12.18 -21.57
C ILE A 287 -6.63 11.38 -22.85
N ASP A 288 -6.15 12.06 -23.89
CA ASP A 288 -5.81 11.43 -25.17
C ASP A 288 -4.79 10.30 -24.96
N GLY A 289 -5.09 9.12 -25.49
CA GLY A 289 -4.22 7.94 -25.37
C GLY A 289 -4.19 7.27 -24.00
N TRP A 290 -4.97 7.74 -23.01
CA TRP A 290 -4.91 7.24 -21.64
C TRP A 290 -5.14 5.73 -21.51
N PHE A 291 -6.04 5.18 -22.30
CA PHE A 291 -6.43 3.77 -22.28
C PHE A 291 -5.67 2.88 -23.28
N GLU A 292 -4.76 3.43 -24.10
CA GLU A 292 -4.08 2.69 -25.17
C GLU A 292 -3.35 1.43 -24.67
N LYS A 293 -2.74 1.51 -23.49
CA LYS A 293 -1.97 0.41 -22.88
C LYS A 293 -2.80 -0.37 -21.82
N VAL A 294 -3.99 0.11 -21.47
CA VAL A 294 -4.83 -0.55 -20.46
C VAL A 294 -5.38 -1.85 -21.03
N ARG A 295 -5.03 -2.97 -20.39
CA ARG A 295 -5.55 -4.27 -20.78
C ARG A 295 -6.87 -4.57 -20.05
N PRO A 296 -7.79 -5.34 -20.67
CA PRO A 296 -8.97 -5.84 -19.97
C PRO A 296 -8.55 -6.84 -18.86
N LEU A 297 -9.44 -7.03 -17.89
CA LEU A 297 -9.28 -8.09 -16.89
C LEU A 297 -9.25 -9.46 -17.59
N THR A 298 -8.33 -10.32 -17.19
CA THR A 298 -8.30 -11.73 -17.60
C THR A 298 -9.46 -12.48 -16.96
N GLU A 299 -9.82 -13.66 -17.50
CA GLU A 299 -10.85 -14.51 -16.90
C GLU A 299 -10.47 -14.93 -15.47
N ARG A 300 -9.17 -15.14 -15.21
CA ARG A 300 -8.69 -15.46 -13.86
C ARG A 300 -8.89 -14.29 -12.90
N GLU A 301 -8.56 -13.06 -13.30
CA GLU A 301 -8.79 -11.87 -12.48
C GLU A 301 -10.28 -11.64 -12.21
N LYS A 302 -11.13 -11.83 -13.20
CA LYS A 302 -12.59 -11.77 -13.01
C LYS A 302 -13.09 -12.81 -12.00
N ALA A 303 -12.56 -14.03 -12.06
CA ALA A 303 -12.90 -15.08 -11.11
C ALA A 303 -12.45 -14.76 -9.69
N LEU A 304 -11.24 -14.21 -9.52
CA LEU A 304 -10.72 -13.76 -8.22
C LEU A 304 -11.58 -12.63 -7.63
N ILE A 305 -11.94 -11.64 -8.46
CA ILE A 305 -12.82 -10.54 -8.06
C ILE A 305 -14.20 -11.05 -7.64
N ALA A 306 -14.78 -12.00 -8.40
CA ALA A 306 -16.08 -12.58 -8.09
C ALA A 306 -16.04 -13.37 -6.77
N ASP A 307 -14.98 -14.15 -6.52
CA ASP A 307 -14.78 -14.88 -5.26
C ASP A 307 -14.63 -13.93 -4.07
N SER A 308 -13.84 -12.86 -4.19
CA SER A 308 -13.71 -11.83 -3.17
C SER A 308 -15.05 -11.10 -2.95
N ALA A 309 -15.73 -10.67 -4.01
CA ALA A 309 -17.01 -9.97 -3.92
C ALA A 309 -18.09 -10.81 -3.23
N ALA A 310 -18.09 -12.14 -3.42
CA ALA A 310 -19.02 -13.05 -2.76
C ALA A 310 -18.77 -13.17 -1.23
N LYS A 311 -17.58 -12.86 -0.76
CA LYS A 311 -17.19 -12.91 0.65
C LYS A 311 -17.43 -11.57 1.37
N HIS A 312 -17.68 -10.50 0.64
CA HIS A 312 -17.87 -9.15 1.18
C HIS A 312 -19.32 -8.66 0.93
N SER A 313 -19.87 -7.90 1.87
CA SER A 313 -21.23 -7.36 1.78
C SER A 313 -21.21 -5.97 1.12
N GLU A 314 -22.00 -5.79 0.06
CA GLU A 314 -22.24 -4.48 -0.57
C GLU A 314 -22.76 -3.45 0.47
N ALA A 315 -23.73 -3.87 1.30
CA ALA A 315 -24.32 -3.00 2.31
C ALA A 315 -23.28 -2.55 3.35
N THR A 316 -22.42 -3.48 3.78
CA THR A 316 -21.30 -3.14 4.70
C THR A 316 -20.31 -2.19 4.05
N ALA A 317 -19.95 -2.41 2.79
CA ALA A 317 -19.06 -1.53 2.06
C ALA A 317 -19.63 -0.11 1.91
N LYS A 318 -20.90 0.02 1.51
CA LYS A 318 -21.58 1.32 1.45
C LYS A 318 -21.60 2.03 2.79
N GLN A 319 -21.89 1.30 3.87
CA GLN A 319 -21.90 1.84 5.24
C GLN A 319 -20.51 2.34 5.65
N GLN A 320 -19.46 1.56 5.42
CA GLN A 320 -18.08 1.94 5.75
C GLN A 320 -17.60 3.16 4.98
N MET A 321 -17.95 3.27 3.70
CA MET A 321 -17.62 4.42 2.86
C MET A 321 -18.55 5.63 3.10
N GLY A 322 -19.65 5.48 3.83
CA GLY A 322 -20.63 6.53 4.03
C GLY A 322 -21.40 6.93 2.77
N VAL A 323 -21.54 6.02 1.79
CA VAL A 323 -22.20 6.29 0.51
C VAL A 323 -23.53 5.56 0.37
N LYS A 324 -24.45 6.13 -0.37
CA LYS A 324 -25.76 5.50 -0.69
C LYS A 324 -25.70 4.76 -2.02
N HIS A 325 -24.93 5.26 -2.98
CA HIS A 325 -24.82 4.75 -4.34
C HIS A 325 -23.35 4.60 -4.72
N PHE A 326 -23.02 3.60 -5.52
CA PHE A 326 -21.77 3.56 -6.24
C PHE A 326 -21.86 4.40 -7.52
N ILE A 327 -20.71 4.71 -8.10
CA ILE A 327 -20.59 5.45 -9.35
C ILE A 327 -21.48 4.81 -10.44
N ASN A 328 -22.28 5.64 -11.11
CA ASN A 328 -23.21 5.24 -12.19
C ASN A 328 -24.17 4.09 -11.79
N ASP A 329 -24.49 3.96 -10.49
CA ASP A 329 -25.35 2.90 -9.94
C ASP A 329 -24.91 1.47 -10.32
N LEU A 330 -23.61 1.27 -10.49
CA LEU A 330 -23.02 -0.04 -10.80
C LEU A 330 -23.39 -1.09 -9.74
N SER A 331 -23.62 -2.30 -10.19
CA SER A 331 -23.75 -3.47 -9.30
C SER A 331 -22.49 -3.71 -8.49
N TRP A 332 -22.61 -4.45 -7.38
CA TRP A 332 -21.46 -4.76 -6.52
C TRP A 332 -20.30 -5.43 -7.28
N GLY A 333 -20.62 -6.40 -8.13
CA GLY A 333 -19.62 -7.08 -8.96
C GLY A 333 -18.90 -6.14 -9.95
N GLU A 334 -19.66 -5.28 -10.63
CA GLU A 334 -19.07 -4.27 -11.55
C GLU A 334 -18.24 -3.24 -10.80
N THR A 335 -18.69 -2.83 -9.61
CA THR A 335 -17.93 -1.91 -8.75
C THR A 335 -16.57 -2.50 -8.39
N GLN A 336 -16.52 -3.78 -8.01
CA GLN A 336 -15.27 -4.48 -7.69
C GLN A 336 -14.35 -4.62 -8.92
N GLN A 337 -14.92 -4.95 -10.09
CA GLN A 337 -14.15 -5.01 -11.33
C GLN A 337 -13.57 -3.64 -11.69
N ARG A 338 -14.38 -2.58 -11.58
CA ARG A 338 -13.95 -1.21 -11.83
C ARG A 338 -12.86 -0.77 -10.84
N LEU A 339 -13.03 -1.09 -9.55
CA LEU A 339 -12.02 -0.80 -8.53
C LEU A 339 -10.67 -1.42 -8.86
N ALA A 340 -10.66 -2.65 -9.38
CA ALA A 340 -9.44 -3.36 -9.75
C ALA A 340 -8.81 -2.88 -11.06
N SER A 341 -9.59 -2.43 -12.04
CA SER A 341 -9.13 -2.28 -13.44
C SER A 341 -9.23 -0.87 -14.02
N GLN A 342 -9.96 0.05 -13.36
CA GLN A 342 -10.17 1.38 -13.92
C GLN A 342 -9.09 2.35 -13.42
N PRO A 343 -8.36 3.02 -14.32
CA PRO A 343 -7.56 4.19 -13.95
C PRO A 343 -8.48 5.36 -13.59
N THR A 344 -8.00 6.28 -12.76
CA THR A 344 -8.80 7.42 -12.28
C THR A 344 -8.07 8.74 -12.43
N VAL A 345 -8.84 9.84 -12.46
CA VAL A 345 -8.37 11.20 -12.24
C VAL A 345 -9.21 11.77 -11.11
N ASN A 346 -8.59 12.15 -10.02
CA ASN A 346 -9.24 12.72 -8.85
C ASN A 346 -8.68 14.11 -8.53
N ILE A 347 -9.54 15.01 -8.07
CA ILE A 347 -9.14 16.33 -7.55
C ILE A 347 -9.08 16.21 -6.03
N GLU A 348 -7.88 16.32 -5.46
CA GLU A 348 -7.68 16.33 -4.01
C GLU A 348 -7.88 17.71 -3.42
N GLY A 349 -7.55 18.75 -4.19
CA GLY A 349 -7.69 20.13 -3.77
C GLY A 349 -7.79 21.08 -4.95
N LEU A 350 -8.61 22.13 -4.80
CA LEU A 350 -8.77 23.18 -5.79
C LEU A 350 -8.77 24.53 -5.08
N VAL A 351 -7.79 25.37 -5.35
CA VAL A 351 -7.58 26.64 -4.66
C VAL A 351 -7.39 27.77 -5.68
N ALA A 352 -8.21 28.82 -5.56
CA ALA A 352 -8.05 30.04 -6.34
C ALA A 352 -8.57 31.25 -5.54
N GLY A 353 -7.73 32.25 -5.36
CA GLY A 353 -8.10 33.48 -4.66
C GLY A 353 -8.28 33.30 -3.14
N TYR A 354 -9.32 33.90 -2.60
CA TYR A 354 -9.57 33.94 -1.17
C TYR A 354 -10.44 32.79 -0.68
N THR A 355 -10.00 32.08 0.33
CA THR A 355 -10.68 30.92 0.93
C THR A 355 -11.04 31.11 2.41
N GLY A 356 -10.78 32.31 2.98
CA GLY A 356 -11.12 32.61 4.37
C GLY A 356 -12.61 32.98 4.56
N PRO A 357 -13.02 33.31 5.80
CA PRO A 357 -14.39 33.70 6.12
C PRO A 357 -14.85 34.97 5.37
N GLY A 358 -16.10 34.98 4.92
CA GLY A 358 -16.70 36.10 4.20
C GLY A 358 -16.25 36.18 2.74
N GLY A 359 -16.69 37.22 2.02
CA GLY A 359 -16.33 37.48 0.62
C GLY A 359 -15.16 38.45 0.51
N LYS A 360 -14.29 38.23 -0.47
CA LYS A 360 -13.23 39.16 -0.84
C LYS A 360 -13.29 39.35 -2.37
N THR A 361 -13.88 40.46 -2.83
CA THR A 361 -14.09 40.74 -4.26
C THR A 361 -12.79 40.76 -5.07
N ILE A 362 -12.26 39.57 -5.38
CA ILE A 362 -10.95 39.35 -5.98
C ILE A 362 -11.05 38.59 -7.30
N LEU A 363 -10.25 38.97 -8.29
CA LEU A 363 -9.89 38.21 -9.47
C LEU A 363 -8.48 37.68 -9.27
N PRO A 364 -8.30 36.37 -8.96
CA PRO A 364 -6.99 35.82 -8.60
C PRO A 364 -6.07 35.78 -9.81
N SER A 365 -4.78 36.03 -9.55
CA SER A 365 -3.70 35.91 -10.53
C SER A 365 -3.23 34.48 -10.75
N ARG A 366 -3.57 33.56 -9.84
CA ARG A 366 -3.14 32.15 -9.86
C ARG A 366 -4.25 31.24 -9.35
N ALA A 367 -4.32 30.03 -9.92
CA ALA A 367 -5.16 28.94 -9.47
C ALA A 367 -4.34 27.65 -9.46
N VAL A 368 -4.61 26.74 -8.51
CA VAL A 368 -3.92 25.46 -8.35
C VAL A 368 -4.94 24.36 -8.13
N ALA A 369 -4.81 23.25 -8.86
CA ALA A 369 -5.47 22.00 -8.58
C ALA A 369 -4.43 20.96 -8.21
N LYS A 370 -4.65 20.23 -7.12
CA LYS A 370 -3.90 19.03 -6.75
C LYS A 370 -4.66 17.82 -7.24
N LEU A 371 -3.98 16.94 -7.95
CA LEU A 371 -4.57 15.78 -8.59
C LEU A 371 -3.86 14.51 -8.13
N ASP A 372 -4.64 13.47 -7.92
CA ASP A 372 -4.24 12.08 -7.75
C ASP A 372 -4.82 11.28 -8.92
N MET A 373 -3.98 10.55 -9.62
CA MET A 373 -4.38 9.73 -10.77
C MET A 373 -3.92 8.30 -10.54
N ARG A 374 -4.87 7.35 -10.41
CA ARG A 374 -4.51 5.94 -10.26
C ARG A 374 -4.26 5.31 -11.61
N LEU A 375 -3.14 4.59 -11.71
CA LEU A 375 -2.70 3.85 -12.89
C LEU A 375 -2.98 2.36 -12.72
N VAL A 376 -3.17 1.67 -13.85
CA VAL A 376 -3.40 0.22 -13.88
C VAL A 376 -2.32 -0.46 -14.73
N PRO A 377 -2.19 -1.80 -14.69
CA PRO A 377 -1.14 -2.51 -15.41
C PRO A 377 -0.97 -2.09 -16.86
N ASN A 378 0.29 -2.08 -17.30
CA ASN A 378 0.79 -1.59 -18.59
C ASN A 378 0.81 -0.06 -18.76
N GLN A 379 0.22 0.71 -17.87
CA GLN A 379 0.50 2.16 -17.79
C GLN A 379 1.81 2.37 -17.02
N THR A 380 2.55 3.43 -17.36
CA THR A 380 3.70 3.88 -16.60
C THR A 380 3.52 5.34 -16.22
N HIS A 381 4.07 5.72 -15.08
CA HIS A 381 4.06 7.09 -14.58
C HIS A 381 4.52 8.09 -15.66
N ASP A 382 5.69 7.86 -16.26
CA ASP A 382 6.29 8.81 -17.21
C ASP A 382 5.48 8.95 -18.50
N ASP A 383 4.96 7.84 -19.05
CA ASP A 383 4.11 7.85 -20.25
C ASP A 383 2.81 8.62 -19.98
N CYS A 384 2.21 8.41 -18.81
CA CYS A 384 0.97 9.08 -18.42
C CYS A 384 1.18 10.58 -18.15
N VAL A 385 2.27 10.98 -17.53
CA VAL A 385 2.65 12.41 -17.36
C VAL A 385 2.86 13.08 -18.72
N ALA A 386 3.54 12.42 -19.65
CA ALA A 386 3.72 12.94 -21.01
C ALA A 386 2.36 13.12 -21.73
N LYS A 387 1.42 12.17 -21.58
CA LYS A 387 0.06 12.26 -22.14
C LYS A 387 -0.74 13.41 -21.56
N ILE A 388 -0.67 13.65 -20.24
CA ILE A 388 -1.32 14.80 -19.60
C ILE A 388 -0.84 16.12 -20.25
N LYS A 389 0.48 16.29 -20.34
CA LYS A 389 1.08 17.51 -20.92
C LYS A 389 0.68 17.68 -22.39
N ALA A 390 0.76 16.62 -23.19
CA ALA A 390 0.36 16.67 -24.60
C ALA A 390 -1.13 16.96 -24.79
N HIS A 391 -1.98 16.34 -23.97
CA HIS A 391 -3.43 16.56 -23.98
C HIS A 391 -3.80 18.02 -23.68
N LEU A 392 -3.22 18.60 -22.62
CA LEU A 392 -3.45 20.00 -22.25
C LEU A 392 -2.94 20.93 -23.36
N ALA A 393 -1.75 20.70 -23.89
CA ALA A 393 -1.19 21.53 -24.96
C ALA A 393 -2.06 21.51 -26.22
N LYS A 394 -2.55 20.34 -26.65
CA LYS A 394 -3.44 20.17 -27.81
C LYS A 394 -4.74 20.94 -27.67
N ARG A 395 -5.20 21.18 -26.44
CA ARG A 395 -6.48 21.87 -26.14
C ARG A 395 -6.31 23.35 -25.80
N GLY A 396 -5.10 23.88 -25.98
CA GLY A 396 -4.84 25.31 -25.75
C GLY A 396 -4.48 25.66 -24.31
N PHE A 397 -4.10 24.66 -23.50
CA PHE A 397 -3.69 24.83 -22.11
C PHE A 397 -2.19 24.53 -21.90
N ALA A 398 -1.36 24.81 -22.91
CA ALA A 398 0.10 24.57 -22.83
C ALA A 398 0.79 25.41 -21.75
N ASP A 399 0.18 26.51 -21.35
CA ASP A 399 0.63 27.41 -20.29
C ASP A 399 0.33 26.89 -18.88
N VAL A 400 -0.63 25.94 -18.74
CA VAL A 400 -0.93 25.31 -17.47
C VAL A 400 0.23 24.38 -17.10
N GLU A 401 0.91 24.71 -16.02
CA GLU A 401 2.05 23.93 -15.54
C GLU A 401 1.56 22.61 -14.94
N VAL A 402 2.17 21.51 -15.38
CA VAL A 402 2.03 20.18 -14.77
C VAL A 402 3.28 19.94 -13.91
N LYS A 403 3.15 20.18 -12.61
CA LYS A 403 4.21 19.96 -11.62
C LYS A 403 3.96 18.61 -10.93
N VAL A 404 4.71 17.61 -11.31
CA VAL A 404 4.67 16.28 -10.66
C VAL A 404 5.28 16.39 -9.27
N THR A 405 4.59 15.85 -8.27
CA THR A 405 5.01 15.84 -6.87
C THR A 405 5.37 14.45 -6.36
N GLY A 406 4.90 13.39 -7.03
CA GLY A 406 5.22 12.01 -6.69
C GLY A 406 4.57 11.02 -7.64
N GLY A 407 4.90 9.75 -7.48
CA GLY A 407 4.22 8.69 -8.21
C GLY A 407 4.98 7.38 -8.34
N TYR A 408 4.22 6.34 -8.62
CA TYR A 408 4.69 4.96 -8.80
C TYR A 408 4.04 4.30 -9.99
N ASP A 409 4.77 3.42 -10.64
CA ASP A 409 4.18 2.48 -11.60
C ASP A 409 3.29 1.45 -10.87
N PRO A 410 2.26 0.89 -11.52
CA PRO A 410 1.50 -0.22 -10.98
C PRO A 410 2.38 -1.48 -10.84
N THR A 411 1.99 -2.38 -9.93
CA THR A 411 2.68 -3.66 -9.70
C THR A 411 1.81 -4.84 -10.06
N GLU A 412 2.44 -5.93 -10.47
CA GLU A 412 1.81 -7.24 -10.65
C GLU A 412 2.75 -8.34 -10.14
N THR A 413 2.18 -9.31 -9.43
CA THR A 413 2.86 -10.50 -8.94
C THR A 413 2.07 -11.73 -9.38
N ASP A 414 2.77 -12.74 -9.92
CA ASP A 414 2.15 -14.00 -10.30
C ASP A 414 1.61 -14.76 -9.08
N GLU A 415 0.33 -15.16 -9.12
CA GLU A 415 -0.30 -15.97 -8.07
C GLU A 415 0.44 -17.30 -7.81
N ASN A 416 1.19 -17.80 -8.80
CA ASN A 416 1.99 -19.01 -8.70
C ASN A 416 3.42 -18.80 -8.17
N SER A 417 3.80 -17.56 -7.84
CA SER A 417 5.12 -17.27 -7.28
C SER A 417 5.32 -17.98 -5.93
N SER A 418 6.58 -18.24 -5.59
CA SER A 418 6.93 -18.80 -4.28
C SER A 418 6.46 -17.93 -3.13
N LEU A 419 6.44 -16.60 -3.31
CA LEU A 419 5.96 -15.63 -2.31
C LEU A 419 4.48 -15.88 -1.99
N ILE A 420 3.60 -15.80 -3.00
CA ILE A 420 2.15 -15.94 -2.82
C ILE A 420 1.78 -17.34 -2.30
N LYS A 421 2.45 -18.40 -2.78
CA LYS A 421 2.26 -19.76 -2.26
C LYS A 421 2.62 -19.86 -0.77
N ALA A 422 3.69 -19.21 -0.34
CA ALA A 422 4.08 -19.21 1.07
C ALA A 422 3.10 -18.40 1.93
N GLU A 423 2.60 -17.26 1.46
CA GLU A 423 1.58 -16.47 2.13
C GLU A 423 0.30 -17.30 2.35
N LEU A 424 -0.22 -17.90 1.28
CA LEU A 424 -1.41 -18.77 1.33
C LEU A 424 -1.23 -19.93 2.29
N ALA A 425 -0.08 -20.63 2.22
CA ALA A 425 0.24 -21.74 3.12
C ALA A 425 0.29 -21.31 4.58
N THR A 426 0.87 -20.13 4.86
CA THR A 426 0.97 -19.59 6.22
C THR A 426 -0.40 -19.24 6.78
N TYR A 427 -1.24 -18.53 6.04
CA TYR A 427 -2.61 -18.21 6.45
C TYR A 427 -3.45 -19.47 6.67
N GLN A 428 -3.36 -20.45 5.75
CA GLN A 428 -4.05 -21.73 5.90
C GLN A 428 -3.65 -22.47 7.18
N ARG A 429 -2.36 -22.52 7.50
CA ARG A 429 -1.84 -23.14 8.73
C ARG A 429 -2.30 -22.42 9.99
N ALA A 430 -2.43 -21.09 9.93
CA ALA A 430 -2.96 -20.28 11.01
C ALA A 430 -4.49 -20.35 11.14
N GLY A 431 -5.19 -21.04 10.22
CA GLY A 431 -6.65 -21.12 10.19
C GLY A 431 -7.32 -19.81 9.77
N VAL A 432 -6.58 -18.90 9.13
CA VAL A 432 -7.09 -17.63 8.65
C VAL A 432 -7.77 -17.82 7.30
N LYS A 433 -9.02 -17.37 7.18
CA LYS A 433 -9.73 -17.33 5.91
C LYS A 433 -9.07 -16.32 4.99
N THR A 434 -8.83 -16.71 3.74
CA THR A 434 -8.11 -15.87 2.79
C THR A 434 -8.92 -15.69 1.51
N SER A 435 -8.87 -14.49 0.95
CA SER A 435 -9.22 -14.19 -0.43
C SER A 435 -7.98 -13.72 -1.18
N VAL A 436 -7.96 -13.95 -2.48
CA VAL A 436 -6.92 -13.42 -3.37
C VAL A 436 -7.58 -12.40 -4.28
N TYR A 437 -7.02 -11.20 -4.34
CA TYR A 437 -7.54 -10.12 -5.16
C TYR A 437 -6.47 -9.65 -6.17
N PRO A 438 -6.85 -9.29 -7.40
CA PRO A 438 -5.85 -8.97 -8.44
C PRO A 438 -4.91 -7.82 -8.06
N ARG A 439 -5.43 -6.77 -7.44
CA ARG A 439 -4.60 -5.62 -7.04
C ARG A 439 -5.25 -4.71 -6.02
N LEU A 440 -4.47 -4.23 -5.10
CA LEU A 440 -4.84 -3.17 -4.17
C LEU A 440 -5.22 -1.89 -4.95
N ALA A 441 -6.28 -1.22 -4.54
CA ALA A 441 -6.67 0.07 -5.12
C ALA A 441 -5.72 1.21 -4.73
N GLY A 442 -5.05 1.09 -3.58
CA GLY A 442 -3.95 1.94 -3.16
C GLY A 442 -2.66 1.66 -3.91
N SER A 443 -1.63 2.43 -3.59
CA SER A 443 -0.31 2.33 -4.21
C SER A 443 0.78 2.22 -3.16
N TRP A 444 1.90 1.64 -3.52
CA TRP A 444 3.14 1.59 -2.75
C TRP A 444 4.31 1.42 -3.73
N PRO A 445 5.54 1.72 -3.37
CA PRO A 445 6.66 1.73 -4.32
C PRO A 445 7.14 0.33 -4.74
N GLY A 446 6.26 -0.67 -4.69
CA GLY A 446 6.56 -2.06 -5.05
C GLY A 446 7.08 -2.28 -6.47
N TYR A 447 6.83 -1.33 -7.36
CA TYR A 447 7.34 -1.38 -8.74
C TYR A 447 8.87 -1.48 -8.81
N VAL A 448 9.59 -0.96 -7.83
CA VAL A 448 11.05 -1.05 -7.78
C VAL A 448 11.54 -2.51 -7.68
N PHE A 449 10.70 -3.38 -7.11
CA PHE A 449 10.95 -4.82 -7.01
C PHE A 449 10.41 -5.57 -8.23
N THR A 450 9.17 -5.28 -8.64
CA THR A 450 8.49 -6.05 -9.70
C THR A 450 8.98 -5.70 -11.11
N SER A 451 9.54 -4.52 -11.31
CA SER A 451 10.06 -4.07 -12.60
C SER A 451 11.55 -4.39 -12.79
N ALA A 452 12.03 -4.30 -14.04
CA ALA A 452 13.45 -4.36 -14.32
C ALA A 452 14.19 -3.20 -13.61
N PRO A 453 15.43 -3.44 -13.14
CA PRO A 453 16.28 -4.60 -13.34
C PRO A 453 16.07 -5.74 -12.31
N VAL A 454 15.24 -5.59 -11.30
CA VAL A 454 15.06 -6.59 -10.22
C VAL A 454 14.16 -7.72 -10.67
N SER A 455 12.94 -7.43 -11.16
CA SER A 455 11.93 -8.38 -11.67
C SER A 455 11.60 -9.50 -10.66
N LEU A 456 11.27 -9.10 -9.43
CA LEU A 456 11.01 -9.96 -8.28
C LEU A 456 9.52 -9.90 -7.92
N ALA A 457 8.91 -11.02 -7.56
CA ALA A 457 7.58 -11.03 -6.96
C ALA A 457 7.57 -10.18 -5.68
N ALA A 458 6.55 -9.32 -5.51
CA ALA A 458 6.44 -8.48 -4.34
C ALA A 458 4.99 -8.39 -3.85
N GLY A 459 4.78 -8.35 -2.54
CA GLY A 459 3.46 -8.33 -1.93
C GLY A 459 3.47 -7.87 -0.48
N GLN A 460 2.28 -7.85 0.10
CA GLN A 460 2.04 -7.47 1.49
C GLN A 460 1.63 -8.72 2.27
N PHE A 461 2.28 -8.95 3.40
CA PHE A 461 1.96 -10.09 4.25
C PHE A 461 2.04 -9.72 5.73
N GLY A 462 1.13 -10.26 6.52
CA GLY A 462 1.17 -10.15 7.97
C GLY A 462 -0.15 -10.55 8.62
N PHE A 463 -0.13 -10.55 9.92
CA PHE A 463 -1.25 -10.88 10.78
C PHE A 463 -1.60 -9.70 11.69
N GLY A 464 -2.71 -9.85 12.41
CA GLY A 464 -3.18 -8.84 13.31
C GLY A 464 -4.04 -7.78 12.62
N HIS A 465 -4.41 -6.78 13.38
CA HIS A 465 -5.29 -5.71 12.91
C HIS A 465 -4.75 -4.37 13.37
N GLY A 466 -4.81 -3.41 12.46
CA GLY A 466 -4.59 -2.01 12.75
C GLY A 466 -5.44 -1.15 11.84
N SER A 467 -5.60 0.11 12.16
CA SER A 467 -6.39 1.04 11.35
C SER A 467 -6.02 2.49 11.65
N GLY A 468 -6.56 3.40 10.87
CA GLY A 468 -6.29 4.83 11.04
C GLY A 468 -4.97 5.29 10.43
N ALA A 469 -4.38 4.52 9.51
CA ALA A 469 -3.24 5.00 8.72
C ALA A 469 -3.55 6.40 8.15
N HIS A 470 -2.63 7.35 8.32
CA HIS A 470 -2.73 8.78 7.96
C HIS A 470 -3.81 9.59 8.73
N ALA A 471 -4.66 8.95 9.54
CA ALA A 471 -5.70 9.61 10.34
C ALA A 471 -5.26 9.78 11.82
N PRO A 472 -5.95 10.63 12.60
CA PRO A 472 -5.82 10.64 14.06
C PRO A 472 -6.19 9.30 14.69
N ASP A 473 -5.65 9.01 15.87
CA ASP A 473 -5.89 7.77 16.62
C ASP A 473 -5.54 6.49 15.86
N GLU A 474 -4.55 6.56 14.98
CA GLU A 474 -3.93 5.39 14.36
C GLU A 474 -3.52 4.37 15.42
N TYR A 475 -3.80 3.08 15.17
CA TYR A 475 -3.54 2.04 16.17
C TYR A 475 -3.12 0.71 15.58
N LEU A 476 -2.41 -0.08 16.40
CA LEU A 476 -2.13 -1.50 16.19
C LEU A 476 -2.73 -2.33 17.33
N LEU A 477 -3.39 -3.44 17.00
CA LEU A 477 -3.93 -4.40 17.97
C LEU A 477 -2.79 -5.17 18.65
N ILE A 478 -2.74 -5.11 19.98
CA ILE A 478 -1.75 -5.83 20.79
C ILE A 478 -2.36 -7.11 21.37
N GLU A 479 -3.50 -7.01 22.07
CA GLU A 479 -4.21 -8.17 22.60
C GLU A 479 -5.64 -8.16 22.04
N SER A 480 -6.03 -9.26 21.38
CA SER A 480 -7.34 -9.38 20.74
C SER A 480 -8.37 -9.99 21.68
N THR A 481 -9.59 -9.42 21.69
CA THR A 481 -10.77 -10.06 22.31
C THR A 481 -11.52 -10.96 21.31
N ASN A 482 -11.20 -10.88 20.03
CA ASN A 482 -11.76 -11.75 19.00
C ASN A 482 -10.75 -12.87 18.67
N PRO A 483 -11.06 -14.15 18.98
CA PRO A 483 -10.10 -15.25 18.76
C PRO A 483 -9.76 -15.53 17.29
N LYS A 484 -10.47 -14.90 16.35
CA LYS A 484 -10.18 -15.00 14.91
C LYS A 484 -9.16 -13.97 14.43
N VAL A 485 -8.92 -12.90 15.20
CA VAL A 485 -7.97 -11.84 14.88
C VAL A 485 -6.76 -12.01 15.77
N LEU A 486 -5.60 -12.19 15.18
CA LEU A 486 -4.38 -12.43 15.93
C LEU A 486 -3.91 -11.15 16.64
N GLY A 487 -3.46 -11.28 17.89
CA GLY A 487 -2.76 -10.23 18.60
C GLY A 487 -1.29 -10.13 18.16
N TYR A 488 -0.53 -9.24 18.80
CA TYR A 488 0.86 -8.98 18.45
C TYR A 488 1.73 -10.25 18.52
N ASP A 489 1.69 -10.99 19.62
CA ASP A 489 2.55 -12.19 19.82
C ASP A 489 2.20 -13.32 18.84
N ASP A 490 0.92 -13.51 18.53
CA ASP A 490 0.50 -14.47 17.52
C ASP A 490 0.90 -14.03 16.10
N SER A 491 0.90 -12.72 15.84
CA SER A 491 1.42 -12.16 14.58
C SER A 491 2.93 -12.41 14.43
N VAL A 492 3.68 -12.26 15.51
CA VAL A 492 5.12 -12.60 15.57
C VAL A 492 5.33 -14.08 15.23
N MET A 493 4.55 -14.98 15.84
CA MET A 493 4.65 -16.42 15.55
C MET A 493 4.26 -16.72 14.09
N GLY A 494 3.23 -16.06 13.58
CA GLY A 494 2.80 -16.18 12.18
C GLY A 494 3.88 -15.75 11.19
N PHE A 495 4.61 -14.68 11.49
CA PHE A 495 5.71 -14.23 10.63
C PHE A 495 6.91 -15.18 10.68
N ILE A 496 7.19 -15.79 11.84
CA ILE A 496 8.18 -16.88 11.94
C ILE A 496 7.76 -18.07 11.06
N ASP A 497 6.47 -18.52 11.13
CA ASP A 497 5.99 -19.62 10.26
C ASP A 497 6.11 -19.26 8.78
N PHE A 498 5.87 -18.01 8.41
CA PHE A 498 6.06 -17.53 7.03
C PHE A 498 7.51 -17.75 6.53
N PHE A 499 8.52 -17.49 7.34
CA PHE A 499 9.90 -17.80 6.95
C PHE A 499 10.10 -19.30 6.65
N TYR A 500 9.46 -20.17 7.43
CA TYR A 500 9.51 -21.63 7.17
C TYR A 500 8.74 -22.00 5.89
N GLN A 501 7.60 -21.34 5.62
CA GLN A 501 6.86 -21.58 4.38
C GLN A 501 7.65 -21.10 3.16
N ILE A 502 8.32 -19.94 3.22
CA ILE A 502 9.23 -19.47 2.16
C ILE A 502 10.34 -20.51 1.92
N ALA A 503 10.94 -21.06 2.97
CA ALA A 503 11.99 -22.07 2.84
C ALA A 503 11.48 -23.35 2.17
N ALA A 504 10.22 -23.71 2.39
CA ALA A 504 9.59 -24.95 1.92
C ALA A 504 8.99 -24.86 0.50
N THR A 505 8.51 -23.69 0.05
CA THR A 505 7.96 -23.54 -1.31
C THR A 505 9.00 -23.84 -2.37
N GLY A 506 8.65 -24.74 -3.30
CA GLY A 506 9.53 -25.18 -4.39
C GLY A 506 9.74 -24.12 -5.46
#